data_72f8e921ccff4a486dfa2d9664301dc6
#
_entry.id   72f8e921ccff4a486dfa2d9664301dc6
#
_cell.length_a   1.000
_cell.length_b   1.000
_cell.length_c   1.000
_cell.angle_alpha   90.00
_cell.angle_beta   90.00
_cell.angle_gamma   90.00
#
_symmetry.space_group_name_H-M   'P 1'
#
loop_
_entity.id
_entity.type
_entity.pdbx_description
1 polymer ?
#
loop_
_entity_poly.entity_id
_entity_poly.type
_entity_poly.pdbx_seq_one_letter_code
_entity_poly.pdbx_strand_id
1 'polypeptide(L)'
;RRVLFRSRGKKANKVATKRLKKANGLMQEGKQNEFYDEVLRALWGYVGDKLNMPVEQLTGENIAEKLSSHGVDQQTIDKFIEALNECEYERYAPGDPSGNMNKTFDSAMTAIMEIENAMKRGKKKTTAVRMLLMVLLMVLLPMTAAAITKDNADMEYKKGNYQQAIRDYQELLKKGVSADLYYNLGNAYYRTDNITQAILSYERAALLSPGDEDIRFNLQFARSKTIDKITPESEMFFKTWYYSVVNFTSVDAWAVCGLVAIAVALVLVLMYLFSERMLIRKIGFYGAAVLLVFSLLSIVFACQQKSDLENRTGAIVVSPTVSVKKTPSKTGTDVFVIHEGTRVDIVDKSMRDWSGVRLADGREGWILSKHIEEI
;
A
#
# COMPACT_ATOMS: atom_id res chain seq x y z
N ARG A 1 -2.18 12.09 -28.52
CA ARG A 1 -1.75 10.68 -28.38
C ARG A 1 -0.94 10.42 -27.09
N ARG A 2 0.06 11.24 -26.71
CA ARG A 2 0.87 11.02 -25.48
C ARG A 2 0.08 11.01 -24.15
N VAL A 3 -1.02 11.74 -24.03
CA VAL A 3 -1.84 11.84 -22.82
C VAL A 3 -2.69 10.57 -22.60
N LEU A 4 -3.20 9.98 -23.68
CA LEU A 4 -3.95 8.71 -23.66
C LEU A 4 -3.06 7.52 -23.26
N PHE A 5 -1.79 7.51 -23.68
CA PHE A 5 -0.79 6.51 -23.30
C PHE A 5 -0.50 6.47 -21.79
N ARG A 6 -0.42 7.66 -21.15
CA ARG A 6 -0.18 7.76 -19.70
C ARG A 6 -1.36 7.23 -18.85
N SER A 7 -2.59 7.30 -19.37
CA SER A 7 -3.78 6.87 -18.64
C SER A 7 -3.99 5.36 -18.66
N ARG A 8 -3.66 4.66 -19.77
CA ARG A 8 -3.78 3.20 -19.89
C ARG A 8 -2.82 2.45 -18.96
N GLY A 9 -1.53 2.82 -18.96
CA GLY A 9 -0.54 2.20 -18.11
C GLY A 9 -0.78 2.36 -16.60
N LYS A 10 -1.47 3.45 -16.16
CA LYS A 10 -1.91 3.60 -14.77
C LYS A 10 -3.13 2.75 -14.42
N LYS A 11 -3.97 2.42 -15.42
CA LYS A 11 -5.16 1.58 -15.24
C LYS A 11 -4.84 0.09 -15.30
N ALA A 12 -3.72 -0.32 -15.92
CA ALA A 12 -3.34 -1.71 -16.14
C ALA A 12 -3.34 -2.53 -14.83
N ASN A 13 -2.66 -2.02 -13.80
CA ASN A 13 -2.61 -2.68 -12.49
C ASN A 13 -4.01 -2.81 -11.86
N LYS A 14 -4.80 -1.75 -11.87
CA LYS A 14 -6.16 -1.77 -11.31
C LYS A 14 -7.08 -2.79 -12.00
N VAL A 15 -6.95 -2.91 -13.32
CA VAL A 15 -7.73 -3.89 -14.11
C VAL A 15 -7.27 -5.31 -13.80
N ALA A 16 -5.96 -5.56 -13.77
CA ALA A 16 -5.39 -6.86 -13.41
C ALA A 16 -5.80 -7.30 -12.00
N THR A 17 -5.68 -6.41 -11.02
CA THR A 17 -6.11 -6.66 -9.63
C THR A 17 -7.60 -7.00 -9.54
N LYS A 18 -8.46 -6.29 -10.28
CA LYS A 18 -9.90 -6.60 -10.31
C LYS A 18 -10.18 -8.00 -10.86
N ARG A 19 -9.44 -8.41 -11.91
CA ARG A 19 -9.57 -9.76 -12.50
C ARG A 19 -9.04 -10.84 -11.56
N LEU A 20 -7.89 -10.60 -10.91
CA LEU A 20 -7.35 -11.52 -9.91
C LEU A 20 -8.29 -11.67 -8.71
N LYS A 21 -8.94 -10.60 -8.27
CA LYS A 21 -9.98 -10.69 -7.23
C LYS A 21 -11.16 -11.58 -7.66
N LYS A 22 -11.58 -11.49 -8.92
CA LYS A 22 -12.60 -12.37 -9.49
C LYS A 22 -12.12 -13.82 -9.57
N ALA A 23 -10.87 -14.03 -10.01
CA ALA A 23 -10.26 -15.35 -10.06
C ALA A 23 -10.20 -16.00 -8.66
N ASN A 24 -9.87 -15.23 -7.61
CA ASN A 24 -9.90 -15.73 -6.23
C ASN A 24 -11.31 -16.20 -5.80
N GLY A 25 -12.36 -15.49 -6.20
CA GLY A 25 -13.74 -15.95 -5.98
C GLY A 25 -14.04 -17.28 -6.69
N LEU A 26 -13.63 -17.41 -7.95
CA LEU A 26 -13.80 -18.64 -8.73
C LEU A 26 -13.01 -19.82 -8.15
N MET A 27 -11.83 -19.55 -7.59
CA MET A 27 -11.03 -20.54 -6.88
C MET A 27 -11.77 -21.07 -5.64
N GLN A 28 -12.39 -20.17 -4.86
CA GLN A 28 -13.19 -20.56 -3.67
C GLN A 28 -14.45 -21.35 -4.04
N GLU A 29 -15.01 -21.08 -5.22
CA GLU A 29 -16.16 -21.82 -5.78
C GLU A 29 -15.75 -23.15 -6.42
N GLY A 30 -14.45 -23.48 -6.52
CA GLY A 30 -13.94 -24.70 -7.15
C GLY A 30 -14.09 -24.71 -8.68
N LYS A 31 -14.31 -23.56 -9.33
CA LYS A 31 -14.49 -23.42 -10.80
C LYS A 31 -13.15 -23.30 -11.51
N GLN A 32 -12.47 -24.44 -11.66
CA GLN A 32 -11.08 -24.52 -12.13
C GLN A 32 -10.86 -23.86 -13.51
N ASN A 33 -11.63 -24.21 -14.52
CA ASN A 33 -11.43 -23.68 -15.88
C ASN A 33 -11.66 -22.17 -15.95
N GLU A 34 -12.71 -21.68 -15.30
CA GLU A 34 -13.03 -20.26 -15.24
C GLU A 34 -11.96 -19.47 -14.46
N PHE A 35 -11.37 -20.10 -13.43
CA PHE A 35 -10.28 -19.54 -12.66
C PHE A 35 -9.04 -19.30 -13.54
N TYR A 36 -8.54 -20.31 -14.22
CA TYR A 36 -7.36 -20.17 -15.08
C TYR A 36 -7.59 -19.18 -16.22
N ASP A 37 -8.78 -19.19 -16.82
CA ASP A 37 -9.17 -18.19 -17.83
C ASP A 37 -9.08 -16.75 -17.30
N GLU A 38 -9.55 -16.51 -16.08
CA GLU A 38 -9.55 -15.16 -15.51
C GLU A 38 -8.12 -14.74 -15.09
N VAL A 39 -7.29 -15.67 -14.60
CA VAL A 39 -5.86 -15.40 -14.30
C VAL A 39 -5.09 -15.07 -15.57
N LEU A 40 -5.24 -15.87 -16.65
CA LEU A 40 -4.62 -15.59 -17.95
C LEU A 40 -5.05 -14.24 -18.52
N ARG A 41 -6.34 -13.91 -18.45
CA ARG A 41 -6.84 -12.58 -18.85
C ARG A 41 -6.26 -11.45 -18.00
N ALA A 42 -5.96 -11.71 -16.74
CA ALA A 42 -5.30 -10.72 -15.88
C ALA A 42 -3.85 -10.49 -16.31
N LEU A 43 -3.07 -11.57 -16.54
CA LEU A 43 -1.67 -11.49 -16.95
C LEU A 43 -1.50 -10.87 -18.34
N TRP A 44 -2.18 -11.41 -19.36
CA TRP A 44 -2.14 -10.89 -20.74
C TRP A 44 -2.67 -9.47 -20.83
N GLY A 45 -3.80 -9.17 -20.17
CA GLY A 45 -4.37 -7.84 -20.15
C GLY A 45 -3.48 -6.82 -19.45
N TYR A 46 -2.80 -7.21 -18.38
CA TYR A 46 -1.83 -6.34 -17.67
C TYR A 46 -0.69 -5.93 -18.61
N VAL A 47 -0.03 -6.88 -19.24
CA VAL A 47 1.11 -6.61 -20.13
C VAL A 47 0.66 -5.86 -21.39
N GLY A 48 -0.46 -6.24 -21.99
CA GLY A 48 -1.02 -5.54 -23.14
C GLY A 48 -1.29 -4.06 -22.87
N ASP A 49 -1.96 -3.77 -21.77
CA ASP A 49 -2.23 -2.38 -21.35
C ASP A 49 -0.95 -1.64 -20.93
N LYS A 50 0.00 -2.33 -20.30
CA LYS A 50 1.24 -1.74 -19.83
C LYS A 50 2.21 -1.38 -20.95
N LEU A 51 2.34 -2.28 -21.93
CA LEU A 51 3.18 -2.12 -23.11
C LEU A 51 2.46 -1.41 -24.26
N ASN A 52 1.13 -1.21 -24.11
CA ASN A 52 0.25 -0.66 -25.14
C ASN A 52 0.27 -1.47 -26.44
N MET A 53 0.16 -2.79 -26.29
CA MET A 53 0.10 -3.74 -27.38
C MET A 53 -1.24 -4.49 -27.34
N PRO A 54 -1.86 -4.77 -28.50
CA PRO A 54 -3.01 -5.69 -28.55
C PRO A 54 -2.60 -7.08 -28.07
N VAL A 55 -3.50 -7.74 -27.32
CA VAL A 55 -3.21 -9.07 -26.73
C VAL A 55 -2.88 -10.10 -27.81
N GLU A 56 -3.49 -9.97 -28.99
CA GLU A 56 -3.29 -10.88 -30.13
C GLU A 56 -1.87 -10.80 -30.73
N GLN A 57 -1.12 -9.76 -30.42
CA GLN A 57 0.25 -9.54 -30.88
C GLN A 57 1.31 -9.89 -29.82
N LEU A 58 0.89 -10.28 -28.62
CA LEU A 58 1.81 -10.59 -27.54
C LEU A 58 2.32 -12.04 -27.67
N THR A 59 3.65 -12.16 -27.66
CA THR A 59 4.38 -13.44 -27.55
C THR A 59 5.37 -13.33 -26.41
N GLY A 60 5.82 -14.46 -25.85
CA GLY A 60 6.82 -14.46 -24.78
C GLY A 60 8.08 -13.66 -25.14
N GLU A 61 8.54 -13.78 -26.39
CA GLU A 61 9.73 -13.08 -26.88
C GLU A 61 9.55 -11.55 -26.93
N ASN A 62 8.44 -11.07 -27.53
CA ASN A 62 8.23 -9.64 -27.67
C ASN A 62 7.87 -8.96 -26.34
N ILE A 63 7.27 -9.69 -25.41
CA ILE A 63 7.08 -9.22 -24.02
C ILE A 63 8.43 -9.01 -23.34
N ALA A 64 9.36 -10.00 -23.46
CA ALA A 64 10.69 -9.92 -22.88
C ALA A 64 11.47 -8.72 -23.42
N GLU A 65 11.49 -8.54 -24.76
CA GLU A 65 12.16 -7.42 -25.41
C GLU A 65 11.60 -6.07 -24.96
N LYS A 66 10.28 -5.94 -24.93
CA LYS A 66 9.62 -4.69 -24.53
C LYS A 66 9.79 -4.37 -23.05
N LEU A 67 9.67 -5.35 -22.15
CA LEU A 67 9.90 -5.14 -20.72
C LEU A 67 11.36 -4.77 -20.43
N SER A 68 12.32 -5.44 -21.12
CA SER A 68 13.75 -5.10 -21.04
C SER A 68 13.99 -3.65 -21.49
N SER A 69 13.39 -3.22 -22.62
CA SER A 69 13.50 -1.82 -23.09
C SER A 69 12.91 -0.79 -22.12
N HIS A 70 12.03 -1.21 -21.21
CA HIS A 70 11.47 -0.39 -20.13
C HIS A 70 12.26 -0.47 -18.82
N GLY A 71 13.41 -1.16 -18.83
CA GLY A 71 14.33 -1.23 -17.70
C GLY A 71 13.94 -2.28 -16.65
N VAL A 72 13.15 -3.27 -17.02
CA VAL A 72 12.86 -4.44 -16.19
C VAL A 72 14.04 -5.42 -16.33
N ASP A 73 14.52 -5.95 -15.22
CA ASP A 73 15.62 -6.93 -15.22
C ASP A 73 15.15 -8.29 -15.74
N GLN A 74 16.08 -9.07 -16.30
CA GLN A 74 15.80 -10.34 -16.95
C GLN A 74 15.15 -11.35 -16.00
N GLN A 75 15.58 -11.40 -14.74
CA GLN A 75 15.04 -12.33 -13.75
C GLN A 75 13.54 -12.09 -13.49
N THR A 76 13.13 -10.81 -13.44
CA THR A 76 11.72 -10.41 -13.27
C THR A 76 10.89 -10.76 -14.53
N ILE A 77 11.48 -10.62 -15.71
CA ILE A 77 10.85 -11.00 -16.98
C ILE A 77 10.63 -12.52 -17.03
N ASP A 78 11.66 -13.31 -16.70
CA ASP A 78 11.60 -14.77 -16.73
C ASP A 78 10.52 -15.32 -15.81
N LYS A 79 10.41 -14.79 -14.59
CA LYS A 79 9.35 -15.14 -13.64
C LYS A 79 7.95 -14.84 -14.16
N PHE A 80 7.78 -13.73 -14.87
CA PHE A 80 6.49 -13.38 -15.46
C PHE A 80 6.10 -14.35 -16.60
N ILE A 81 7.05 -14.70 -17.45
CA ILE A 81 6.85 -15.67 -18.51
C ILE A 81 6.59 -17.06 -17.93
N GLU A 82 7.30 -17.45 -16.89
CA GLU A 82 7.09 -18.71 -16.16
C GLU A 82 5.67 -18.78 -15.59
N ALA A 83 5.20 -17.70 -14.93
CA ALA A 83 3.84 -17.64 -14.41
C ALA A 83 2.76 -17.73 -15.50
N LEU A 84 3.01 -17.15 -16.68
CA LEU A 84 2.15 -17.29 -17.85
C LEU A 84 2.09 -18.75 -18.32
N ASN A 85 3.25 -19.36 -18.54
CA ASN A 85 3.37 -20.74 -19.04
C ASN A 85 2.79 -21.74 -18.05
N GLU A 86 3.03 -21.55 -16.73
CA GLU A 86 2.45 -22.40 -15.69
C GLU A 86 0.92 -22.33 -15.71
N CYS A 87 0.36 -21.11 -15.82
CA CYS A 87 -1.08 -20.92 -15.89
C CYS A 87 -1.71 -21.53 -17.15
N GLU A 88 -1.02 -21.42 -18.31
CA GLU A 88 -1.46 -22.05 -19.57
C GLU A 88 -1.40 -23.58 -19.48
N TYR A 89 -0.32 -24.12 -18.92
CA TYR A 89 -0.16 -25.56 -18.75
C TYR A 89 -1.27 -26.14 -17.87
N GLU A 90 -1.51 -25.56 -16.69
CA GLU A 90 -2.53 -26.01 -15.75
C GLU A 90 -3.96 -25.90 -16.30
N ARG A 91 -4.20 -24.99 -17.24
CA ARG A 91 -5.48 -24.87 -17.94
C ARG A 91 -5.76 -26.05 -18.84
N TYR A 92 -4.76 -26.60 -19.53
CA TYR A 92 -4.92 -27.66 -20.55
C TYR A 92 -4.60 -29.06 -20.02
N ALA A 93 -3.78 -29.18 -18.98
CA ALA A 93 -3.38 -30.45 -18.38
C ALA A 93 -3.42 -30.36 -16.85
N PRO A 94 -4.61 -30.20 -16.25
CA PRO A 94 -4.75 -29.98 -14.82
C PRO A 94 -4.28 -31.19 -14.02
N GLY A 95 -3.32 -30.92 -13.09
CA GLY A 95 -2.89 -31.89 -12.07
C GLY A 95 -3.86 -31.90 -10.87
N ASP A 96 -3.34 -31.86 -9.63
CA ASP A 96 -4.18 -31.77 -8.41
C ASP A 96 -4.93 -30.43 -8.37
N PRO A 97 -6.28 -30.44 -8.46
CA PRO A 97 -7.07 -29.21 -8.69
C PRO A 97 -6.95 -28.14 -7.63
N SER A 98 -6.79 -28.49 -6.35
CA SER A 98 -6.85 -27.52 -5.26
C SER A 98 -5.47 -26.94 -4.90
N GLY A 99 -4.41 -27.73 -4.98
CA GLY A 99 -3.05 -27.29 -4.69
C GLY A 99 -2.50 -26.33 -5.76
N ASN A 100 -2.76 -26.64 -7.03
CA ASN A 100 -2.22 -25.90 -8.18
C ASN A 100 -2.88 -24.53 -8.36
N MET A 101 -4.18 -24.36 -8.10
CA MET A 101 -4.86 -23.05 -8.21
C MET A 101 -4.28 -22.01 -7.25
N ASN A 102 -3.98 -22.38 -6.00
CA ASN A 102 -3.36 -21.46 -5.04
C ASN A 102 -1.96 -21.04 -5.50
N LYS A 103 -1.14 -22.01 -5.94
CA LYS A 103 0.21 -21.77 -6.42
C LYS A 103 0.20 -20.84 -7.65
N THR A 104 -0.62 -21.14 -8.64
CA THR A 104 -0.75 -20.31 -9.86
C THR A 104 -1.25 -18.90 -9.55
N PHE A 105 -2.20 -18.77 -8.62
CA PHE A 105 -2.67 -17.46 -8.19
C PHE A 105 -1.56 -16.62 -7.56
N ASP A 106 -0.79 -17.21 -6.63
CA ASP A 106 0.31 -16.54 -5.95
C ASP A 106 1.45 -16.19 -6.91
N SER A 107 1.77 -17.06 -7.88
CA SER A 107 2.74 -16.82 -8.94
C SER A 107 2.32 -15.65 -9.85
N ALA A 108 1.08 -15.62 -10.30
CA ALA A 108 0.55 -14.56 -11.14
C ALA A 108 0.52 -13.20 -10.42
N MET A 109 0.11 -13.18 -9.15
CA MET A 109 0.09 -12.00 -8.31
C MET A 109 1.51 -11.44 -8.13
N THR A 110 2.46 -12.30 -7.77
CA THR A 110 3.86 -11.94 -7.55
C THR A 110 4.48 -11.38 -8.82
N ALA A 111 4.25 -12.03 -9.97
CA ALA A 111 4.80 -11.60 -11.26
C ALA A 111 4.33 -10.20 -11.67
N ILE A 112 3.04 -9.89 -11.51
CA ILE A 112 2.49 -8.54 -11.77
C ILE A 112 3.10 -7.50 -10.83
N MET A 113 3.24 -7.81 -9.54
CA MET A 113 3.81 -6.89 -8.57
C MET A 113 5.29 -6.60 -8.83
N GLU A 114 6.08 -7.62 -9.18
CA GLU A 114 7.51 -7.45 -9.47
C GLU A 114 7.73 -6.57 -10.71
N ILE A 115 6.98 -6.78 -11.80
CA ILE A 115 7.04 -5.91 -12.99
C ILE A 115 6.63 -4.48 -12.66
N GLU A 116 5.52 -4.29 -11.92
CA GLU A 116 5.05 -2.95 -11.55
C GLU A 116 6.12 -2.18 -10.77
N ASN A 117 6.76 -2.84 -9.82
CA ASN A 117 7.84 -2.26 -9.02
C ASN A 117 9.09 -1.94 -9.87
N ALA A 118 9.49 -2.85 -10.76
CA ALA A 118 10.62 -2.64 -11.65
C ALA A 118 10.39 -1.45 -12.59
N MET A 119 9.19 -1.35 -13.19
CA MET A 119 8.83 -0.23 -14.09
C MET A 119 8.67 1.11 -13.38
N LYS A 120 8.23 1.13 -12.10
CA LYS A 120 8.21 2.36 -11.29
C LYS A 120 9.62 2.88 -11.02
N ARG A 121 10.59 1.99 -10.80
CA ARG A 121 12.02 2.35 -10.60
C ARG A 121 12.66 2.94 -11.87
N GLY A 122 12.37 2.39 -13.05
CA GLY A 122 12.87 2.91 -14.34
C GLY A 122 12.41 4.34 -14.65
N LYS A 123 11.22 4.75 -14.20
CA LYS A 123 10.67 6.10 -14.40
C LYS A 123 11.29 7.18 -13.49
N LYS A 124 12.00 6.84 -12.43
CA LYS A 124 12.69 7.82 -11.55
C LYS A 124 13.95 8.42 -12.16
N LYS A 125 14.35 8.04 -13.37
CA LYS A 125 15.57 8.52 -14.06
C LYS A 125 15.37 9.68 -15.03
N THR A 126 14.30 10.44 -15.02
CA THR A 126 14.14 11.59 -15.92
C THR A 126 14.52 12.93 -15.25
N THR A 127 15.55 13.46 -15.70
CA THR A 127 16.61 14.38 -15.28
C THR A 127 16.25 15.88 -15.18
N ALA A 128 15.12 16.36 -15.63
CA ALA A 128 14.88 17.79 -15.78
C ALA A 128 14.34 18.53 -14.53
N VAL A 129 13.67 17.81 -13.60
CA VAL A 129 13.19 18.40 -12.33
C VAL A 129 14.29 18.35 -11.25
N ARG A 130 15.28 17.49 -11.45
CA ARG A 130 16.41 17.32 -10.51
C ARG A 130 17.37 18.50 -10.46
N MET A 131 17.56 19.26 -11.54
CA MET A 131 18.49 20.38 -11.54
C MET A 131 18.01 21.57 -10.70
N LEU A 132 16.73 21.86 -10.67
CA LEU A 132 16.18 22.96 -9.85
C LEU A 132 16.16 22.62 -8.35
N LEU A 133 15.94 21.34 -8.00
CA LEU A 133 15.99 20.86 -6.61
C LEU A 133 17.42 20.66 -6.10
N MET A 134 18.40 20.36 -6.97
CA MET A 134 19.80 20.22 -6.56
C MET A 134 20.43 21.54 -6.11
N VAL A 135 20.05 22.68 -6.69
CA VAL A 135 20.58 23.99 -6.27
C VAL A 135 20.05 24.37 -4.86
N LEU A 136 18.84 23.95 -4.50
CA LEU A 136 18.26 24.19 -3.18
C LEU A 136 18.77 23.19 -2.10
N LEU A 137 19.20 22.00 -2.52
CA LEU A 137 19.64 20.91 -1.61
C LEU A 137 21.13 20.97 -1.27
N MET A 138 21.94 21.77 -2.00
CA MET A 138 23.40 21.85 -1.81
C MET A 138 23.82 22.63 -0.56
N VAL A 139 22.85 23.22 0.17
CA VAL A 139 23.11 24.03 1.39
C VAL A 139 22.96 23.22 2.68
N LEU A 140 22.50 21.96 2.64
CA LEU A 140 22.16 21.16 3.83
C LEU A 140 22.71 19.72 3.79
N LEU A 141 24.02 19.53 3.61
CA LEU A 141 24.64 18.20 3.78
C LEU A 141 25.48 18.13 5.05
N PRO A 142 25.10 17.37 6.06
CA PRO A 142 26.05 16.84 7.04
C PRO A 142 26.66 15.54 6.54
N MET A 143 27.96 15.38 6.76
CA MET A 143 28.75 14.16 6.51
C MET A 143 28.16 12.95 7.24
N THR A 144 27.96 11.84 6.54
CA THR A 144 27.45 10.60 7.13
C THR A 144 28.50 9.52 7.15
N ALA A 145 28.72 8.95 8.34
CA ALA A 145 29.38 7.66 8.55
C ALA A 145 28.57 6.54 7.85
N ALA A 146 29.25 5.45 7.49
CA ALA A 146 28.66 4.31 6.77
C ALA A 146 27.44 3.74 7.52
N ALA A 147 26.27 4.26 7.19
CA ALA A 147 25.00 3.82 7.75
C ALA A 147 24.42 2.73 6.82
N ILE A 148 23.79 1.73 7.41
CA ILE A 148 22.92 0.82 6.68
C ILE A 148 21.93 1.69 5.89
N THR A 149 21.95 1.55 4.56
CA THR A 149 21.07 2.32 3.69
C THR A 149 19.88 1.46 3.29
N LYS A 150 18.77 2.10 2.95
CA LYS A 150 17.58 1.40 2.42
C LYS A 150 17.95 0.50 1.23
N ASP A 151 18.89 0.95 0.38
CA ASP A 151 19.32 0.19 -0.79
C ASP A 151 19.97 -1.15 -0.41
N ASN A 152 20.68 -1.23 0.73
CA ASN A 152 21.25 -2.48 1.22
C ASN A 152 20.17 -3.45 1.67
N ALA A 153 19.18 -3.00 2.45
CA ALA A 153 18.04 -3.81 2.86
C ALA A 153 17.21 -4.31 1.66
N ASP A 154 16.96 -3.41 0.68
CA ASP A 154 16.29 -3.75 -0.56
C ASP A 154 17.07 -4.76 -1.41
N MET A 155 18.41 -4.73 -1.36
CA MET A 155 19.28 -5.71 -2.02
C MET A 155 19.18 -7.10 -1.36
N GLU A 156 19.19 -7.17 -0.03
CA GLU A 156 19.05 -8.45 0.68
C GLU A 156 17.66 -9.06 0.42
N TYR A 157 16.62 -8.23 0.39
CA TYR A 157 15.28 -8.68 0.02
C TYR A 157 15.25 -9.28 -1.41
N LYS A 158 15.90 -8.61 -2.39
CA LYS A 158 15.97 -9.09 -3.78
C LYS A 158 16.75 -10.40 -3.94
N LYS A 159 17.79 -10.62 -3.12
CA LYS A 159 18.56 -11.87 -3.10
C LYS A 159 17.77 -13.03 -2.48
N GLY A 160 16.60 -12.77 -1.89
CA GLY A 160 15.83 -13.75 -1.14
C GLY A 160 16.28 -13.92 0.32
N ASN A 161 17.24 -13.11 0.78
CA ASN A 161 17.71 -13.11 2.17
C ASN A 161 16.76 -12.35 3.09
N TYR A 162 15.50 -12.80 3.14
CA TYR A 162 14.40 -12.07 3.80
C TYR A 162 14.67 -11.83 5.29
N GLN A 163 15.30 -12.78 5.99
CA GLN A 163 15.63 -12.61 7.41
C GLN A 163 16.69 -11.51 7.64
N GLN A 164 17.65 -11.34 6.72
CA GLN A 164 18.59 -10.24 6.78
C GLN A 164 17.90 -8.91 6.45
N ALA A 165 17.07 -8.89 5.40
CA ALA A 165 16.30 -7.71 5.04
C ALA A 165 15.38 -7.21 6.18
N ILE A 166 14.75 -8.14 6.93
CA ILE A 166 13.96 -7.82 8.13
C ILE A 166 14.82 -7.08 9.16
N ARG A 167 16.00 -7.62 9.50
CA ARG A 167 16.91 -6.99 10.46
C ARG A 167 17.34 -5.60 10.00
N ASP A 168 17.69 -5.47 8.74
CA ASP A 168 18.17 -4.21 8.16
C ASP A 168 17.07 -3.15 8.14
N TYR A 169 15.82 -3.52 7.76
CA TYR A 169 14.68 -2.61 7.84
C TYR A 169 14.35 -2.20 9.27
N GLN A 170 14.41 -3.13 10.24
CA GLN A 170 14.19 -2.82 11.65
C GLN A 170 15.25 -1.85 12.19
N GLU A 171 16.53 -2.02 11.82
CA GLU A 171 17.60 -1.09 12.21
C GLU A 171 17.42 0.30 11.56
N LEU A 172 16.93 0.36 10.33
CA LEU A 172 16.59 1.62 9.67
C LEU A 172 15.42 2.32 10.36
N LEU A 173 14.41 1.58 10.79
CA LEU A 173 13.24 2.10 11.51
C LEU A 173 13.59 2.68 12.88
N LYS A 174 14.66 2.21 13.54
CA LYS A 174 15.18 2.82 14.77
C LYS A 174 15.74 4.22 14.54
N LYS A 175 16.18 4.54 13.30
CA LYS A 175 16.75 5.84 12.94
C LYS A 175 15.71 6.83 12.43
N GLY A 176 14.59 6.31 11.95
CA GLY A 176 13.49 7.12 11.43
C GLY A 176 12.41 6.25 10.78
N VAL A 177 11.16 6.63 10.98
CA VAL A 177 10.02 5.91 10.44
C VAL A 177 9.65 6.43 9.04
N SER A 178 9.25 5.52 8.14
CA SER A 178 8.65 5.88 6.86
C SER A 178 7.69 4.79 6.39
N ALA A 179 6.68 5.19 5.61
CA ALA A 179 5.73 4.25 5.02
C ALA A 179 6.43 3.18 4.17
N ASP A 180 7.39 3.59 3.35
CA ASP A 180 8.16 2.68 2.49
C ASP A 180 8.95 1.62 3.29
N LEU A 181 9.56 2.01 4.43
CA LEU A 181 10.32 1.07 5.27
C LEU A 181 9.39 0.04 5.92
N TYR A 182 8.27 0.49 6.47
CA TYR A 182 7.27 -0.43 7.01
C TYR A 182 6.65 -1.32 5.95
N TYR A 183 6.36 -0.78 4.77
CA TYR A 183 5.84 -1.56 3.65
C TYR A 183 6.81 -2.66 3.22
N ASN A 184 8.10 -2.34 3.05
CA ASN A 184 9.11 -3.31 2.65
C ASN A 184 9.38 -4.34 3.77
N LEU A 185 9.34 -3.92 5.03
CA LEU A 185 9.40 -4.83 6.18
C LEU A 185 8.21 -5.79 6.18
N GLY A 186 7.00 -5.29 5.93
CA GLY A 186 5.81 -6.11 5.78
C GLY A 186 5.94 -7.14 4.65
N ASN A 187 6.47 -6.71 3.50
CA ASN A 187 6.76 -7.62 2.39
C ASN A 187 7.76 -8.71 2.78
N ALA A 188 8.81 -8.37 3.55
CA ALA A 188 9.81 -9.33 4.00
C ALA A 188 9.23 -10.33 5.00
N TYR A 189 8.40 -9.88 5.94
CA TYR A 189 7.68 -10.76 6.87
C TYR A 189 6.69 -11.67 6.14
N TYR A 190 5.97 -11.15 5.16
CA TYR A 190 5.07 -11.95 4.35
C TYR A 190 5.80 -13.09 3.62
N ARG A 191 7.01 -12.81 3.08
CA ARG A 191 7.86 -13.83 2.41
C ARG A 191 8.41 -14.88 3.35
N THR A 192 8.46 -14.62 4.64
CA THR A 192 8.87 -15.59 5.68
C THR A 192 7.68 -16.24 6.39
N ASP A 193 6.48 -16.11 5.82
CA ASP A 193 5.21 -16.63 6.35
C ASP A 193 4.84 -16.08 7.74
N ASN A 194 5.45 -14.98 8.16
CA ASN A 194 5.08 -14.29 9.38
C ASN A 194 3.96 -13.27 9.09
N ILE A 195 2.75 -13.79 8.90
CA ILE A 195 1.60 -13.00 8.48
C ILE A 195 1.23 -11.92 9.51
N THR A 196 1.34 -12.22 10.79
CA THR A 196 1.02 -11.30 11.89
C THR A 196 1.91 -10.07 11.87
N GLN A 197 3.23 -10.24 11.76
CA GLN A 197 4.17 -9.14 11.67
C GLN A 197 4.09 -8.40 10.32
N ALA A 198 3.71 -9.09 9.25
CA ALA A 198 3.41 -8.45 7.98
C ALA A 198 2.21 -7.50 8.09
N ILE A 199 1.10 -7.95 8.71
CA ILE A 199 -0.08 -7.12 8.97
C ILE A 199 0.31 -5.90 9.80
N LEU A 200 1.00 -6.09 10.92
CA LEU A 200 1.42 -4.98 11.80
C LEU A 200 2.26 -3.95 11.04
N SER A 201 3.20 -4.42 10.21
CA SER A 201 4.05 -3.54 9.41
C SER A 201 3.25 -2.78 8.34
N TYR A 202 2.31 -3.45 7.66
CA TYR A 202 1.44 -2.78 6.69
C TYR A 202 0.46 -1.80 7.33
N GLU A 203 -0.05 -2.08 8.54
CA GLU A 203 -0.88 -1.13 9.30
C GLU A 203 -0.09 0.13 9.62
N ARG A 204 1.15 -0.01 10.12
CA ARG A 204 2.06 1.12 10.38
C ARG A 204 2.40 1.90 9.10
N ALA A 205 2.58 1.20 7.98
CA ALA A 205 2.76 1.85 6.68
C ALA A 205 1.51 2.63 6.25
N ALA A 206 0.32 2.05 6.42
CA ALA A 206 -0.96 2.66 6.05
C ALA A 206 -1.28 3.90 6.90
N LEU A 207 -0.86 3.95 8.16
CA LEU A 207 -0.97 5.15 9.00
C LEU A 207 -0.16 6.32 8.45
N LEU A 208 1.04 6.05 7.92
CA LEU A 208 1.94 7.08 7.39
C LEU A 208 1.59 7.49 5.96
N SER A 209 1.01 6.58 5.18
CA SER A 209 0.59 6.82 3.80
C SER A 209 -0.77 6.16 3.51
N PRO A 210 -1.87 6.69 4.05
CA PRO A 210 -3.19 6.06 3.96
C PRO A 210 -3.76 6.04 2.53
N GLY A 211 -3.30 6.93 1.65
CA GLY A 211 -3.68 6.99 0.23
C GLY A 211 -2.96 5.98 -0.66
N ASP A 212 -1.95 5.24 -0.16
CA ASP A 212 -1.18 4.31 -0.98
C ASP A 212 -1.98 3.03 -1.25
N GLU A 213 -2.26 2.79 -2.55
CA GLU A 213 -3.06 1.63 -2.98
C GLU A 213 -2.29 0.30 -2.82
N ASP A 214 -0.96 0.31 -2.95
CA ASP A 214 -0.14 -0.90 -2.83
C ASP A 214 -0.08 -1.38 -1.36
N ILE A 215 0.04 -0.43 -0.42
CA ILE A 215 0.00 -0.73 1.02
C ILE A 215 -1.36 -1.31 1.40
N ARG A 216 -2.46 -0.65 0.99
CA ARG A 216 -3.82 -1.13 1.30
C ARG A 216 -4.11 -2.50 0.70
N PHE A 217 -3.65 -2.74 -0.52
CA PHE A 217 -3.81 -4.02 -1.18
C PHE A 217 -3.09 -5.14 -0.41
N ASN A 218 -1.80 -4.94 -0.09
CA ASN A 218 -1.00 -5.95 0.62
C ASN A 218 -1.53 -6.20 2.04
N LEU A 219 -1.99 -5.14 2.72
CA LEU A 219 -2.64 -5.27 4.02
C LEU A 219 -3.92 -6.12 3.94
N GLN A 220 -4.80 -5.82 2.98
CA GLN A 220 -6.03 -6.59 2.77
C GLN A 220 -5.73 -8.05 2.40
N PHE A 221 -4.69 -8.27 1.58
CA PHE A 221 -4.26 -9.60 1.20
C PHE A 221 -3.69 -10.39 2.41
N ALA A 222 -2.85 -9.76 3.23
CA ALA A 222 -2.34 -10.39 4.45
C ALA A 222 -3.49 -10.70 5.44
N ARG A 223 -4.43 -9.78 5.65
CA ARG A 223 -5.64 -10.00 6.47
C ARG A 223 -6.53 -11.13 5.93
N SER A 224 -6.51 -11.40 4.62
CA SER A 224 -7.24 -12.54 4.07
C SER A 224 -6.70 -13.91 4.52
N LYS A 225 -5.48 -13.97 5.03
CA LYS A 225 -4.83 -15.18 5.55
C LYS A 225 -5.09 -15.41 7.04
N THR A 226 -5.62 -14.41 7.79
CA THR A 226 -5.94 -14.59 9.21
C THR A 226 -7.15 -15.51 9.41
N ILE A 227 -7.21 -16.14 10.58
CA ILE A 227 -8.31 -17.04 10.97
C ILE A 227 -9.60 -16.25 11.18
N ASP A 228 -9.51 -15.12 11.90
CA ASP A 228 -10.69 -14.34 12.26
C ASP A 228 -11.16 -13.47 11.08
N LYS A 229 -12.41 -13.65 10.68
CA LYS A 229 -13.06 -12.86 9.64
C LYS A 229 -14.09 -11.94 10.29
N ILE A 230 -13.63 -10.77 10.73
CA ILE A 230 -14.46 -9.81 11.43
C ILE A 230 -15.02 -8.82 10.40
N THR A 231 -16.34 -8.74 10.32
CA THR A 231 -17.03 -7.76 9.49
C THR A 231 -17.21 -6.47 10.29
N PRO A 232 -16.62 -5.34 9.86
CA PRO A 232 -16.79 -4.10 10.57
C PRO A 232 -18.26 -3.67 10.67
N GLU A 233 -18.61 -2.98 11.74
CA GLU A 233 -19.90 -2.29 11.83
C GLU A 233 -20.04 -1.29 10.69
N SER A 234 -21.28 -1.13 10.22
CA SER A 234 -21.59 -0.21 9.13
C SER A 234 -21.47 1.25 9.62
N GLU A 235 -20.50 1.96 9.08
CA GLU A 235 -20.37 3.39 9.33
C GLU A 235 -21.29 4.22 8.43
N MET A 236 -21.68 5.42 8.92
CA MET A 236 -22.49 6.35 8.12
C MET A 236 -21.69 6.80 6.89
N PHE A 237 -22.34 6.81 5.73
CA PHE A 237 -21.69 7.06 4.43
C PHE A 237 -20.90 8.37 4.37
N PHE A 238 -21.37 9.44 5.04
CA PHE A 238 -20.70 10.74 5.06
C PHE A 238 -19.40 10.72 5.86
N LYS A 239 -19.31 9.88 6.92
CA LYS A 239 -18.09 9.67 7.69
C LYS A 239 -17.04 8.96 6.82
N THR A 240 -17.45 7.89 6.15
CA THR A 240 -16.59 7.15 5.22
C THR A 240 -16.11 8.04 4.08
N TRP A 241 -17.00 8.86 3.50
CA TRP A 241 -16.64 9.81 2.44
C TRP A 241 -15.64 10.86 2.94
N TYR A 242 -15.87 11.46 4.12
CA TYR A 242 -14.98 12.45 4.72
C TYR A 242 -13.58 11.86 4.94
N TYR A 243 -13.46 10.69 5.57
CA TYR A 243 -12.19 10.03 5.78
C TYR A 243 -11.53 9.57 4.48
N SER A 244 -12.29 9.27 3.44
CA SER A 244 -11.74 8.97 2.11
C SER A 244 -11.06 10.20 1.49
N VAL A 245 -11.58 11.40 1.74
CA VAL A 245 -10.95 12.66 1.29
C VAL A 245 -9.72 12.96 2.15
N VAL A 246 -9.84 12.91 3.47
CA VAL A 246 -8.73 13.17 4.41
C VAL A 246 -7.57 12.22 4.12
N ASN A 247 -7.85 10.94 3.94
CA ASN A 247 -6.87 9.87 3.71
C ASN A 247 -6.48 9.69 2.24
N PHE A 248 -6.81 10.65 1.38
CA PHE A 248 -6.41 10.62 -0.03
C PHE A 248 -4.90 10.70 -0.22
N THR A 249 -4.22 11.42 0.68
CA THR A 249 -2.76 11.54 0.68
C THR A 249 -2.23 11.62 2.12
N SER A 250 -0.89 11.68 2.30
CA SER A 250 -0.24 11.76 3.61
C SER A 250 -0.34 13.15 4.25
N VAL A 251 -0.09 13.21 5.57
CA VAL A 251 -0.01 14.47 6.34
C VAL A 251 0.93 15.48 5.69
N ASP A 252 2.15 15.02 5.34
CA ASP A 252 3.16 15.88 4.74
C ASP A 252 2.73 16.40 3.36
N ALA A 253 2.09 15.56 2.56
CA ALA A 253 1.60 15.97 1.25
C ALA A 253 0.49 17.02 1.37
N TRP A 254 -0.47 16.87 2.32
CA TRP A 254 -1.47 17.89 2.59
C TRP A 254 -0.83 19.20 3.05
N ALA A 255 0.17 19.14 3.96
CA ALA A 255 0.88 20.34 4.44
C ALA A 255 1.60 21.06 3.29
N VAL A 256 2.32 20.32 2.44
CA VAL A 256 3.01 20.89 1.27
C VAL A 256 2.02 21.49 0.28
N CYS A 257 0.90 20.79 -0.01
CA CYS A 257 -0.15 21.31 -0.89
C CYS A 257 -0.74 22.63 -0.35
N GLY A 258 -0.98 22.72 0.96
CA GLY A 258 -1.46 23.94 1.61
C GLY A 258 -0.47 25.10 1.46
N LEU A 259 0.82 24.86 1.73
CA LEU A 259 1.87 25.88 1.59
C LEU A 259 2.05 26.35 0.14
N VAL A 260 2.05 25.43 -0.80
CA VAL A 260 2.13 25.77 -2.24
C VAL A 260 0.92 26.57 -2.68
N ALA A 261 -0.28 26.21 -2.21
CA ALA A 261 -1.51 26.94 -2.52
C ALA A 261 -1.45 28.39 -1.99
N ILE A 262 -0.93 28.62 -0.77
CA ILE A 262 -0.71 29.97 -0.23
C ILE A 262 0.28 30.75 -1.11
N ALA A 263 1.40 30.16 -1.48
CA ALA A 263 2.41 30.82 -2.29
C ALA A 263 1.83 31.25 -3.64
N VAL A 264 1.08 30.38 -4.31
CA VAL A 264 0.42 30.69 -5.58
C VAL A 264 -0.69 31.73 -5.39
N ALA A 265 -1.48 31.65 -4.30
CA ALA A 265 -2.51 32.64 -3.98
C ALA A 265 -1.89 34.05 -3.81
N LEU A 266 -0.73 34.15 -3.15
CA LEU A 266 -0.01 35.43 -3.02
C LEU A 266 0.39 36.01 -4.38
N VAL A 267 0.88 35.17 -5.30
CA VAL A 267 1.19 35.58 -6.67
C VAL A 267 -0.06 36.10 -7.40
N LEU A 268 -1.19 35.40 -7.24
CA LEU A 268 -2.48 35.81 -7.83
C LEU A 268 -3.02 37.10 -7.22
N VAL A 269 -2.80 37.36 -5.93
CA VAL A 269 -3.12 38.63 -5.29
C VAL A 269 -2.26 39.74 -5.87
N LEU A 270 -0.94 39.53 -6.07
CA LEU A 270 -0.08 40.51 -6.74
C LEU A 270 -0.54 40.78 -8.16
N MET A 271 -0.92 39.77 -8.93
CA MET A 271 -1.50 39.93 -10.25
C MET A 271 -2.80 40.75 -10.22
N TYR A 272 -3.66 40.52 -9.22
CA TYR A 272 -4.87 41.34 -9.02
C TYR A 272 -4.55 42.80 -8.76
N LEU A 273 -3.55 43.09 -7.92
CA LEU A 273 -3.18 44.45 -7.52
C LEU A 273 -2.48 45.22 -8.63
N PHE A 274 -1.57 44.60 -9.39
CA PHE A 274 -0.70 45.26 -10.32
C PHE A 274 -1.12 45.17 -11.79
N SER A 275 -2.13 44.33 -12.14
CA SER A 275 -2.58 44.23 -13.53
C SER A 275 -3.57 45.32 -13.91
N GLU A 276 -3.42 45.92 -15.07
CA GLU A 276 -4.37 46.86 -15.66
C GLU A 276 -5.53 46.16 -16.40
N ARG A 277 -5.34 44.86 -16.79
CA ARG A 277 -6.31 44.15 -17.58
C ARG A 277 -7.40 43.55 -16.68
N MET A 278 -8.68 43.93 -16.91
CA MET A 278 -9.83 43.49 -16.13
C MET A 278 -9.94 41.94 -16.00
N LEU A 279 -9.61 41.20 -17.07
CA LEU A 279 -9.67 39.75 -17.09
C LEU A 279 -8.63 39.13 -16.13
N ILE A 280 -7.39 39.65 -16.15
CA ILE A 280 -6.30 39.20 -15.27
C ILE A 280 -6.65 39.51 -13.80
N ARG A 281 -7.24 40.67 -13.51
CA ARG A 281 -7.69 41.04 -12.17
C ARG A 281 -8.76 40.07 -11.66
N LYS A 282 -9.76 39.71 -12.49
CA LYS A 282 -10.79 38.75 -12.12
C LYS A 282 -10.19 37.37 -11.82
N ILE A 283 -9.29 36.86 -12.68
CA ILE A 283 -8.60 35.59 -12.47
C ILE A 283 -7.77 35.65 -11.18
N GLY A 284 -7.04 36.73 -10.95
CA GLY A 284 -6.24 36.93 -9.74
C GLY A 284 -7.08 36.88 -8.46
N PHE A 285 -8.22 37.59 -8.43
CA PHE A 285 -9.09 37.64 -7.27
C PHE A 285 -9.77 36.30 -6.97
N TYR A 286 -10.49 35.75 -7.96
CA TYR A 286 -11.21 34.49 -7.75
C TYR A 286 -10.28 33.29 -7.56
N GLY A 287 -9.17 33.25 -8.32
CA GLY A 287 -8.17 32.21 -8.18
C GLY A 287 -7.48 32.25 -6.81
N ALA A 288 -7.12 33.43 -6.31
CA ALA A 288 -6.58 33.58 -4.96
C ALA A 288 -7.57 33.13 -3.89
N ALA A 289 -8.85 33.53 -3.99
CA ALA A 289 -9.87 33.15 -3.03
C ALA A 289 -10.05 31.61 -2.98
N VAL A 290 -10.15 30.96 -4.13
CA VAL A 290 -10.26 29.49 -4.21
C VAL A 290 -9.05 28.78 -3.60
N LEU A 291 -7.84 29.26 -3.93
CA LEU A 291 -6.61 28.66 -3.40
C LEU A 291 -6.43 28.89 -1.90
N LEU A 292 -6.88 30.02 -1.36
CA LEU A 292 -6.89 30.23 0.10
C LEU A 292 -7.85 29.29 0.82
N VAL A 293 -9.05 29.07 0.28
CA VAL A 293 -9.98 28.07 0.82
C VAL A 293 -9.40 26.67 0.74
N PHE A 294 -8.81 26.31 -0.41
CA PHE A 294 -8.15 25.02 -0.57
C PHE A 294 -7.00 24.83 0.41
N SER A 295 -6.18 25.86 0.62
CA SER A 295 -5.06 25.83 1.58
C SER A 295 -5.57 25.60 3.01
N LEU A 296 -6.64 26.31 3.41
CA LEU A 296 -7.25 26.14 4.72
C LEU A 296 -7.76 24.70 4.92
N LEU A 297 -8.44 24.14 3.94
CA LEU A 297 -8.91 22.75 3.98
C LEU A 297 -7.74 21.77 4.05
N SER A 298 -6.67 21.97 3.28
CA SER A 298 -5.46 21.14 3.30
C SER A 298 -4.81 21.12 4.68
N ILE A 299 -4.73 22.28 5.35
CA ILE A 299 -4.20 22.39 6.72
C ILE A 299 -5.10 21.65 7.71
N VAL A 300 -6.43 21.80 7.60
CA VAL A 300 -7.39 21.09 8.47
C VAL A 300 -7.22 19.57 8.29
N PHE A 301 -7.11 19.07 7.06
CA PHE A 301 -6.90 17.64 6.80
C PHE A 301 -5.57 17.14 7.33
N ALA A 302 -4.49 17.91 7.17
CA ALA A 302 -3.19 17.58 7.75
C ALA A 302 -3.25 17.51 9.29
N CYS A 303 -3.92 18.47 9.94
CA CYS A 303 -4.11 18.47 11.39
C CYS A 303 -4.95 17.29 11.87
N GLN A 304 -6.01 16.94 11.14
CA GLN A 304 -6.85 15.80 11.47
C GLN A 304 -6.06 14.48 11.39
N GLN A 305 -5.37 14.23 10.27
CA GLN A 305 -4.54 13.02 10.12
C GLN A 305 -3.44 12.94 11.19
N LYS A 306 -2.81 14.09 11.51
CA LYS A 306 -1.80 14.13 12.56
C LYS A 306 -2.41 13.77 13.93
N SER A 307 -3.57 14.31 14.24
CA SER A 307 -4.30 13.97 15.47
C SER A 307 -4.66 12.49 15.53
N ASP A 308 -5.14 11.92 14.41
CA ASP A 308 -5.46 10.49 14.33
C ASP A 308 -4.21 9.61 14.50
N LEU A 309 -3.05 10.07 14.00
CA LEU A 309 -1.76 9.40 14.18
C LEU A 309 -1.26 9.45 15.63
N GLU A 310 -1.43 10.59 16.31
CA GLU A 310 -1.00 10.77 17.71
C GLU A 310 -1.91 10.05 18.71
N ASN A 311 -3.22 10.00 18.42
CA ASN A 311 -4.23 9.39 19.29
C ASN A 311 -4.65 7.98 18.85
N ARG A 312 -3.76 7.27 18.14
CA ARG A 312 -4.02 5.92 17.66
C ARG A 312 -4.28 4.95 18.80
N THR A 313 -5.26 4.11 18.63
CA THR A 313 -5.65 3.06 19.59
C THR A 313 -5.54 1.66 19.01
N GLY A 314 -5.19 1.54 17.72
CA GLY A 314 -5.10 0.26 17.03
C GLY A 314 -3.97 -0.61 17.56
N ALA A 315 -4.22 -1.91 17.66
CA ALA A 315 -3.23 -2.93 17.98
C ALA A 315 -3.52 -4.22 17.22
N ILE A 316 -2.48 -5.05 17.05
CA ILE A 316 -2.58 -6.38 16.43
C ILE A 316 -2.34 -7.44 17.49
N VAL A 317 -3.16 -8.49 17.49
CA VAL A 317 -2.97 -9.68 18.32
C VAL A 317 -1.76 -10.45 17.79
N VAL A 318 -0.76 -10.64 18.64
CA VAL A 318 0.52 -11.31 18.27
C VAL A 318 0.65 -12.71 18.81
N SER A 319 -0.29 -13.16 19.65
CA SER A 319 -0.31 -14.52 20.20
C SER A 319 -1.25 -15.40 19.39
N PRO A 320 -0.92 -16.71 19.16
CA PRO A 320 -1.68 -17.58 18.28
C PRO A 320 -3.15 -17.67 18.61
N THR A 321 -3.48 -17.71 19.91
CA THR A 321 -4.87 -17.78 20.39
C THR A 321 -4.98 -17.04 21.73
N VAL A 322 -5.95 -16.14 21.82
CA VAL A 322 -6.18 -15.30 23.00
C VAL A 322 -7.65 -15.35 23.40
N SER A 323 -7.92 -15.78 24.63
CA SER A 323 -9.25 -15.66 25.23
C SER A 323 -9.48 -14.22 25.70
N VAL A 324 -10.51 -13.59 25.18
CA VAL A 324 -10.98 -12.28 25.63
C VAL A 324 -11.90 -12.45 26.81
N LYS A 325 -11.59 -11.74 27.90
CA LYS A 325 -12.26 -11.86 29.19
C LYS A 325 -13.28 -10.76 29.40
N LYS A 326 -14.33 -11.05 30.19
CA LYS A 326 -15.32 -10.04 30.59
C LYS A 326 -14.75 -9.01 31.56
N THR A 327 -13.77 -9.40 32.37
CA THR A 327 -13.13 -8.57 33.40
C THR A 327 -11.61 -8.75 33.35
N PRO A 328 -10.81 -7.74 33.75
CA PRO A 328 -9.34 -7.81 33.74
C PRO A 328 -8.81 -8.74 34.86
N SER A 329 -9.11 -10.03 34.76
CA SER A 329 -8.71 -11.05 35.73
C SER A 329 -8.42 -12.37 35.04
N LYS A 330 -7.41 -13.10 35.52
CA LYS A 330 -7.09 -14.46 35.03
C LYS A 330 -8.25 -15.45 35.22
N THR A 331 -9.04 -15.25 36.26
CA THR A 331 -10.23 -16.10 36.58
C THR A 331 -11.52 -15.54 35.96
N GLY A 332 -11.44 -14.43 35.20
CA GLY A 332 -12.58 -13.83 34.53
C GLY A 332 -13.19 -14.78 33.49
N THR A 333 -14.50 -14.66 33.27
CA THR A 333 -15.24 -15.44 32.27
C THR A 333 -14.75 -15.09 30.87
N ASP A 334 -14.49 -16.10 30.04
CA ASP A 334 -14.19 -15.93 28.61
C ASP A 334 -15.45 -15.51 27.86
N VAL A 335 -15.33 -14.46 27.04
CA VAL A 335 -16.46 -13.94 26.24
C VAL A 335 -16.37 -14.47 24.81
N PHE A 336 -15.18 -14.41 24.23
CA PHE A 336 -14.85 -14.96 22.90
C PHE A 336 -13.35 -15.21 22.80
N VAL A 337 -12.96 -15.84 21.72
CA VAL A 337 -11.54 -16.13 21.40
C VAL A 337 -11.18 -15.38 20.12
N ILE A 338 -9.95 -14.88 20.06
CA ILE A 338 -9.36 -14.25 18.88
C ILE A 338 -7.98 -14.84 18.60
N HIS A 339 -7.55 -14.72 17.36
CA HIS A 339 -6.30 -15.30 16.90
C HIS A 339 -5.32 -14.21 16.45
N GLU A 340 -4.08 -14.63 16.26
CA GLU A 340 -3.02 -13.73 15.78
C GLU A 340 -3.37 -13.07 14.44
N GLY A 341 -2.86 -11.85 14.24
CA GLY A 341 -3.18 -11.03 13.08
C GLY A 341 -4.51 -10.28 13.16
N THR A 342 -5.34 -10.54 14.19
CA THR A 342 -6.59 -9.82 14.41
C THR A 342 -6.30 -8.41 14.89
N ARG A 343 -6.93 -7.42 14.23
CA ARG A 343 -6.88 -6.02 14.66
C ARG A 343 -7.91 -5.76 15.75
N VAL A 344 -7.47 -5.05 16.78
CA VAL A 344 -8.30 -4.57 17.89
C VAL A 344 -8.02 -3.08 18.13
N ASP A 345 -9.00 -2.36 18.65
CA ASP A 345 -8.80 -0.98 19.15
C ASP A 345 -8.74 -1.02 20.68
N ILE A 346 -7.70 -0.42 21.26
CA ILE A 346 -7.53 -0.35 22.70
C ILE A 346 -8.43 0.77 23.23
N VAL A 347 -9.40 0.42 24.04
CA VAL A 347 -10.37 1.37 24.63
C VAL A 347 -10.04 1.73 26.07
N ASP A 348 -9.26 0.89 26.75
CA ASP A 348 -8.84 1.14 28.14
C ASP A 348 -7.43 0.59 28.40
N LYS A 349 -6.53 1.44 28.91
CA LYS A 349 -5.15 1.13 29.34
C LYS A 349 -4.94 1.37 30.84
N SER A 350 -6.01 1.55 31.61
CA SER A 350 -5.91 1.89 33.04
C SER A 350 -5.27 0.79 33.91
N MET A 351 -5.33 -0.45 33.42
CA MET A 351 -4.76 -1.63 34.11
C MET A 351 -3.38 -1.96 33.54
N ARG A 352 -2.38 -2.14 34.43
CA ARG A 352 -0.98 -2.34 34.03
C ARG A 352 -0.76 -3.53 33.08
N ASP A 353 -1.39 -4.67 33.36
CA ASP A 353 -1.15 -5.93 32.64
C ASP A 353 -2.31 -6.30 31.70
N TRP A 354 -3.39 -5.54 31.71
CA TRP A 354 -4.59 -5.79 30.95
C TRP A 354 -4.96 -4.58 30.08
N SER A 355 -5.37 -4.85 28.88
CA SER A 355 -5.91 -3.85 27.96
C SER A 355 -7.37 -4.18 27.65
N GLY A 356 -8.25 -3.21 27.83
CA GLY A 356 -9.60 -3.25 27.32
C GLY A 356 -9.58 -3.06 25.82
N VAL A 357 -10.14 -3.99 25.07
CA VAL A 357 -10.11 -3.97 23.61
C VAL A 357 -11.49 -4.05 23.02
N ARG A 358 -11.64 -3.44 21.84
CA ARG A 358 -12.85 -3.49 21.00
C ARG A 358 -12.48 -4.04 19.62
N LEU A 359 -13.28 -4.96 19.14
CA LEU A 359 -13.20 -5.46 17.76
C LEU A 359 -13.96 -4.56 16.79
N ALA A 360 -13.70 -4.70 15.51
CA ALA A 360 -14.37 -3.92 14.47
C ALA A 360 -15.88 -4.19 14.37
N ASP A 361 -16.38 -5.30 14.91
CA ASP A 361 -17.80 -5.65 15.01
C ASP A 361 -18.46 -5.19 16.33
N GLY A 362 -17.77 -4.33 17.11
CA GLY A 362 -18.28 -3.74 18.34
C GLY A 362 -18.14 -4.61 19.59
N ARG A 363 -17.72 -5.87 19.49
CA ARG A 363 -17.49 -6.73 20.68
C ARG A 363 -16.33 -6.19 21.50
N GLU A 364 -16.50 -6.16 22.82
CA GLU A 364 -15.49 -5.66 23.77
C GLU A 364 -15.11 -6.70 24.81
N GLY A 365 -13.95 -6.52 25.38
CA GLY A 365 -13.47 -7.30 26.51
C GLY A 365 -12.03 -6.99 26.88
N TRP A 366 -11.45 -7.79 27.74
CA TRP A 366 -10.14 -7.60 28.31
C TRP A 366 -9.17 -8.69 27.88
N ILE A 367 -7.96 -8.29 27.51
CA ILE A 367 -6.86 -9.21 27.19
C ILE A 367 -5.59 -8.76 27.93
N LEU A 368 -4.66 -9.70 28.13
CA LEU A 368 -3.35 -9.34 28.67
C LEU A 368 -2.59 -8.49 27.61
N SER A 369 -2.04 -7.37 28.03
CA SER A 369 -1.33 -6.41 27.17
C SER A 369 -0.17 -7.05 26.39
N LYS A 370 0.47 -8.09 26.91
CA LYS A 370 1.54 -8.85 26.24
C LYS A 370 1.11 -9.59 24.98
N HIS A 371 -0.20 -9.80 24.77
CA HIS A 371 -0.75 -10.52 23.62
C HIS A 371 -1.04 -9.61 22.43
N ILE A 372 -0.85 -8.30 22.58
CA ILE A 372 -1.06 -7.31 21.52
C ILE A 372 0.19 -6.47 21.32
N GLU A 373 0.35 -5.98 20.11
CA GLU A 373 1.37 -4.99 19.74
C GLU A 373 0.69 -3.79 19.10
N GLU A 374 0.98 -2.59 19.62
CA GLU A 374 0.39 -1.33 19.14
C GLU A 374 0.90 -1.00 17.73
N ILE A 375 -0.02 -0.48 16.90
CA ILE A 375 0.25 -0.09 15.53
C ILE A 375 1.04 1.22 15.48
#